data_2b328425fb16ad18810359a7ac465277
#
_entry.id   2b328425fb16ad18810359a7ac465277
#
_cell.length_a   1.000
_cell.length_b   1.000
_cell.length_c   1.000
_cell.angle_alpha   90.00
_cell.angle_beta   90.00
_cell.angle_gamma   90.00
#
_symmetry.space_group_name_H-M   'P 1'
#
loop_
_entity.id
_entity.type
_entity.pdbx_description
1 polymer ?
#
loop_
_entity_poly.entity_id
_entity_poly.type
_entity_poly.pdbx_seq_one_letter_code
_entity_poly.pdbx_strand_id
1 'polypeptide(L)'
;MEREKTLALLKQNLKNNNLIKHSLAVEASMKELAKYFKEDEEKWQTCGLLHDIDYEKIKGNIELHSKIGSEMLKDLGFEEDICQAVLTHNEAHGIKPETLMAKALYCVDPLTGLIVASTLVSPSKKIKELKVENVLKRFKEKAFARGANREIIAKSQELLDLSLEEFVKIVLSAMQNINEELGL
;
A
#
# COMPACT_ATOMS: atom_id res chain seq x y z
N MET A 1 17.02 4.65 6.35
CA MET A 1 17.60 5.39 5.16
C MET A 1 16.78 6.65 4.98
N GLU A 2 17.41 7.81 4.68
CA GLU A 2 16.65 9.05 4.44
C GLU A 2 15.62 8.88 3.32
N ARG A 3 14.40 9.39 3.52
CA ARG A 3 13.27 9.24 2.57
C ARG A 3 13.63 9.62 1.13
N GLU A 4 14.42 10.68 0.95
CA GLU A 4 14.83 11.13 -0.39
C GLU A 4 15.64 10.08 -1.13
N LYS A 5 16.54 9.38 -0.43
CA LYS A 5 17.34 8.29 -1.01
C LYS A 5 16.48 7.08 -1.33
N THR A 6 15.52 6.76 -0.48
CA THR A 6 14.55 5.67 -0.70
C THR A 6 13.67 5.96 -1.92
N LEU A 7 13.18 7.19 -2.06
CA LEU A 7 12.39 7.61 -3.22
C LEU A 7 13.23 7.61 -4.51
N ALA A 8 14.50 8.01 -4.43
CA ALA A 8 15.40 7.94 -5.58
C ALA A 8 15.63 6.48 -6.01
N LEU A 9 15.80 5.56 -5.06
CA LEU A 9 15.92 4.12 -5.31
C LEU A 9 14.65 3.57 -5.99
N LEU A 10 13.45 3.93 -5.51
CA LEU A 10 12.21 3.55 -6.16
C LEU A 10 12.18 4.02 -7.62
N LYS A 11 12.45 5.31 -7.87
CA LYS A 11 12.44 5.92 -9.22
C LYS A 11 13.52 5.37 -10.16
N GLN A 12 14.59 4.77 -9.64
CA GLN A 12 15.55 4.04 -10.45
C GLN A 12 14.96 2.75 -11.01
N ASN A 13 14.06 2.10 -10.26
CA ASN A 13 13.48 0.81 -10.59
C ASN A 13 12.09 0.90 -11.24
N LEU A 14 11.28 1.91 -10.89
CA LEU A 14 9.97 2.18 -11.49
C LEU A 14 10.01 3.47 -12.32
N LYS A 15 9.46 3.40 -13.54
CA LYS A 15 9.32 4.54 -14.47
C LYS A 15 7.88 4.95 -14.68
N ASN A 16 6.94 4.05 -14.48
CA ASN A 16 5.52 4.31 -14.60
C ASN A 16 5.05 5.21 -13.43
N ASN A 17 4.58 6.41 -13.76
CA ASN A 17 4.11 7.38 -12.77
C ASN A 17 2.95 6.86 -11.91
N ASN A 18 2.09 5.99 -12.44
CA ASN A 18 0.97 5.44 -11.66
C ASN A 18 1.47 4.46 -10.60
N LEU A 19 2.50 3.65 -10.91
CA LEU A 19 3.14 2.77 -9.92
C LEU A 19 3.86 3.58 -8.83
N ILE A 20 4.57 4.66 -9.23
CA ILE A 20 5.21 5.56 -8.26
C ILE A 20 4.15 6.21 -7.35
N LYS A 21 3.03 6.70 -7.90
CA LYS A 21 1.93 7.27 -7.11
C LYS A 21 1.29 6.23 -6.18
N HIS A 22 1.15 4.99 -6.64
CA HIS A 22 0.69 3.89 -5.80
C HIS A 22 1.64 3.66 -4.63
N SER A 23 2.94 3.56 -4.87
CA SER A 23 3.95 3.42 -3.82
C SER A 23 3.90 4.59 -2.82
N LEU A 24 3.69 5.84 -3.28
CA LEU A 24 3.52 7.01 -2.41
C LEU A 24 2.23 6.91 -1.56
N ALA A 25 1.15 6.41 -2.13
CA ALA A 25 -0.10 6.20 -1.39
C ALA A 25 0.06 5.14 -0.29
N VAL A 26 0.74 4.03 -0.59
CA VAL A 26 1.04 2.99 0.40
C VAL A 26 2.03 3.50 1.44
N GLU A 27 3.07 4.24 1.04
CA GLU A 27 4.02 4.93 1.93
C GLU A 27 3.30 5.77 3.01
N ALA A 28 2.45 6.69 2.57
CA ALA A 28 1.72 7.58 3.47
C ALA A 28 0.78 6.80 4.39
N SER A 29 0.11 5.79 3.87
CA SER A 29 -0.82 4.94 4.62
C SER A 29 -0.10 4.10 5.68
N MET A 30 1.03 3.51 5.35
CA MET A 30 1.86 2.74 6.28
C MET A 30 2.41 3.62 7.40
N LYS A 31 2.81 4.85 7.08
CA LYS A 31 3.25 5.82 8.09
C LYS A 31 2.14 6.15 9.10
N GLU A 32 0.91 6.41 8.64
CA GLU A 32 -0.21 6.71 9.54
C GLU A 32 -0.63 5.48 10.36
N LEU A 33 -0.56 4.28 9.79
CA LEU A 33 -0.78 3.04 10.54
C LEU A 33 0.30 2.83 11.61
N ALA A 34 1.57 3.13 11.30
CA ALA A 34 2.65 3.07 12.29
C ALA A 34 2.36 4.00 13.49
N LYS A 35 1.93 5.24 13.24
CA LYS A 35 1.50 6.16 14.30
C LYS A 35 0.36 5.61 15.14
N TYR A 36 -0.65 5.04 14.47
CA TYR A 36 -1.80 4.45 15.15
C TYR A 36 -1.38 3.31 16.10
N PHE A 37 -0.48 2.44 15.63
CA PHE A 37 0.02 1.29 16.40
C PHE A 37 1.19 1.63 17.32
N LYS A 38 1.72 2.86 17.29
CA LYS A 38 2.90 3.33 18.05
C LYS A 38 4.16 2.56 17.67
N GLU A 39 4.30 2.27 16.41
CA GLU A 39 5.43 1.61 15.77
C GLU A 39 6.38 2.61 15.11
N ASP A 40 7.51 2.14 14.56
CA ASP A 40 8.51 2.97 13.87
C ASP A 40 7.96 3.51 12.53
N GLU A 41 7.64 4.82 12.51
CA GLU A 41 7.08 5.49 11.35
C GLU A 41 8.02 5.45 10.13
N GLU A 42 9.34 5.66 10.33
CA GLU A 42 10.31 5.68 9.23
C GLU A 42 10.47 4.30 8.59
N LYS A 43 10.50 3.27 9.41
CA LYS A 43 10.57 1.88 8.96
C LYS A 43 9.34 1.49 8.15
N TRP A 44 8.14 1.76 8.67
CA TRP A 44 6.89 1.41 8.00
C TRP A 44 6.69 2.23 6.72
N GLN A 45 7.05 3.49 6.75
CA GLN A 45 7.07 4.37 5.59
C GLN A 45 7.98 3.82 4.49
N THR A 46 9.20 3.41 4.84
CA THR A 46 10.16 2.80 3.91
C THR A 46 9.62 1.51 3.32
N CYS A 47 9.03 0.64 4.13
CA CYS A 47 8.41 -0.59 3.68
C CYS A 47 7.30 -0.32 2.65
N GLY A 48 6.39 0.61 2.95
CA GLY A 48 5.31 0.99 2.03
C GLY A 48 5.81 1.59 0.72
N LEU A 49 6.87 2.44 0.78
CA LEU A 49 7.42 3.06 -0.42
C LEU A 49 8.07 2.05 -1.38
N LEU A 50 8.69 1.00 -0.84
CA LEU A 50 9.48 0.05 -1.63
C LEU A 50 8.77 -1.29 -1.91
N HIS A 51 7.52 -1.47 -1.45
CA HIS A 51 6.85 -2.78 -1.57
C HIS A 51 6.81 -3.32 -3.00
N ASP A 52 6.64 -2.44 -3.98
CA ASP A 52 6.49 -2.75 -5.41
C ASP A 52 7.78 -2.48 -6.24
N ILE A 53 8.95 -2.40 -5.60
CA ILE A 53 10.21 -2.01 -6.26
C ILE A 53 10.57 -2.89 -7.48
N ASP A 54 10.07 -4.12 -7.52
CA ASP A 54 10.33 -5.09 -8.59
C ASP A 54 9.28 -5.10 -9.70
N TYR A 55 8.15 -4.37 -9.55
CA TYR A 55 6.97 -4.56 -10.38
C TYR A 55 7.23 -4.43 -11.88
N GLU A 56 8.07 -3.50 -12.32
CA GLU A 56 8.45 -3.39 -13.75
C GLU A 56 9.45 -4.46 -14.20
N LYS A 57 10.24 -5.01 -13.27
CA LYS A 57 11.23 -6.06 -13.59
C LYS A 57 10.60 -7.41 -13.86
N ILE A 58 9.49 -7.71 -13.21
CA ILE A 58 8.79 -9.00 -13.35
C ILE A 58 8.07 -9.19 -14.68
N LYS A 59 7.92 -8.11 -15.48
CA LYS A 59 7.29 -8.15 -16.82
C LYS A 59 5.93 -8.86 -16.85
N GLY A 60 5.13 -8.69 -15.79
CA GLY A 60 3.81 -9.30 -15.65
C GLY A 60 3.80 -10.72 -15.07
N ASN A 61 4.95 -11.29 -14.72
CA ASN A 61 5.00 -12.57 -14.03
C ASN A 61 4.75 -12.39 -12.51
N ILE A 62 3.49 -12.47 -12.12
CA ILE A 62 3.06 -12.21 -10.73
C ILE A 62 3.67 -13.20 -9.71
N GLU A 63 4.10 -14.39 -10.15
CA GLU A 63 4.77 -15.36 -9.28
C GLU A 63 6.19 -14.93 -8.89
N LEU A 64 6.77 -14.00 -9.62
CA LEU A 64 8.08 -13.41 -9.30
C LEU A 64 7.94 -12.13 -8.46
N HIS A 65 6.77 -11.47 -8.54
CA HIS A 65 6.49 -10.24 -7.82
C HIS A 65 6.65 -10.44 -6.31
N SER A 66 7.18 -9.48 -5.63
CA SER A 66 7.56 -9.44 -4.22
C SER A 66 8.72 -10.35 -3.81
N LYS A 67 8.92 -11.52 -4.45
CA LYS A 67 10.12 -12.35 -4.24
C LYS A 67 11.38 -11.60 -4.69
N ILE A 68 11.36 -11.11 -5.93
CA ILE A 68 12.47 -10.32 -6.47
C ILE A 68 12.62 -9.01 -5.66
N GLY A 69 11.52 -8.36 -5.29
CA GLY A 69 11.54 -7.16 -4.47
C GLY A 69 12.20 -7.39 -3.11
N SER A 70 11.81 -8.45 -2.41
CA SER A 70 12.40 -8.82 -1.12
C SER A 70 13.90 -9.15 -1.24
N GLU A 71 14.32 -9.92 -2.25
CA GLU A 71 15.73 -10.22 -2.51
C GLU A 71 16.54 -8.94 -2.80
N MET A 72 16.01 -8.06 -3.65
CA MET A 72 16.65 -6.76 -3.94
C MET A 72 16.85 -5.92 -2.69
N LEU A 73 15.86 -5.85 -1.80
CA LEU A 73 15.96 -5.09 -0.56
C LEU A 73 16.98 -5.72 0.40
N LYS A 74 17.03 -7.05 0.47
CA LYS A 74 18.01 -7.79 1.26
C LYS A 74 19.45 -7.52 0.77
N ASP A 75 19.68 -7.56 -0.53
CA ASP A 75 21.00 -7.27 -1.13
C ASP A 75 21.44 -5.82 -0.90
N LEU A 76 20.48 -4.89 -0.77
CA LEU A 76 20.71 -3.49 -0.44
C LEU A 76 20.89 -3.23 1.06
N GLY A 77 20.78 -4.28 1.91
CA GLY A 77 21.00 -4.20 3.35
C GLY A 77 19.83 -3.63 4.14
N PHE A 78 18.59 -3.70 3.61
CA PHE A 78 17.40 -3.37 4.39
C PHE A 78 17.13 -4.41 5.47
N GLU A 79 16.44 -4.00 6.53
CA GLU A 79 16.13 -4.86 7.67
C GLU A 79 15.23 -6.03 7.24
N GLU A 80 15.44 -7.19 7.86
CA GLU A 80 14.78 -8.46 7.50
C GLU A 80 13.24 -8.34 7.60
N ASP A 81 12.70 -7.59 8.55
CA ASP A 81 11.26 -7.41 8.71
C ASP A 81 10.63 -6.60 7.56
N ILE A 82 11.36 -5.63 6.97
CA ILE A 82 10.96 -4.94 5.74
C ILE A 82 10.94 -5.94 4.58
N CYS A 83 12.02 -6.72 4.43
CA CYS A 83 12.13 -7.71 3.36
C CYS A 83 11.00 -8.76 3.45
N GLN A 84 10.69 -9.23 4.66
CA GLN A 84 9.60 -10.17 4.91
C GLN A 84 8.22 -9.56 4.65
N ALA A 85 8.00 -8.32 5.05
CA ALA A 85 6.74 -7.63 4.76
C ALA A 85 6.53 -7.49 3.24
N VAL A 86 7.58 -7.12 2.51
CA VAL A 86 7.55 -7.04 1.04
C VAL A 86 7.32 -8.43 0.43
N LEU A 87 7.98 -9.49 0.91
CA LEU A 87 7.77 -10.85 0.41
C LEU A 87 6.32 -11.30 0.55
N THR A 88 5.68 -11.00 1.68
CA THR A 88 4.38 -11.57 2.06
C THR A 88 3.18 -10.75 1.58
N HIS A 89 3.38 -9.54 1.01
CA HIS A 89 2.24 -8.72 0.57
C HIS A 89 1.55 -9.29 -0.68
N ASN A 90 2.26 -10.05 -1.51
CA ASN A 90 1.68 -10.72 -2.67
C ASN A 90 1.02 -12.05 -2.27
N GLU A 91 -0.32 -12.10 -2.32
CA GLU A 91 -1.11 -13.29 -1.98
C GLU A 91 -0.83 -14.51 -2.85
N ALA A 92 -0.32 -14.33 -4.07
CA ALA A 92 -0.03 -15.43 -4.99
C ALA A 92 1.00 -16.43 -4.43
N HIS A 93 1.81 -16.02 -3.45
CA HIS A 93 2.79 -16.91 -2.84
C HIS A 93 2.22 -17.81 -1.76
N GLY A 94 1.03 -17.53 -1.23
CA GLY A 94 0.43 -18.27 -0.12
C GLY A 94 1.20 -18.13 1.20
N ILE A 95 2.16 -17.21 1.28
CA ILE A 95 2.95 -16.94 2.50
C ILE A 95 2.16 -15.96 3.37
N LYS A 96 1.89 -16.34 4.61
CA LYS A 96 1.12 -15.49 5.53
C LYS A 96 1.98 -14.37 6.11
N PRO A 97 1.45 -13.13 6.20
CA PRO A 97 2.12 -12.05 6.91
C PRO A 97 2.09 -12.33 8.44
N GLU A 98 3.26 -12.29 9.08
CA GLU A 98 3.38 -12.62 10.51
C GLU A 98 3.51 -11.37 11.38
N THR A 99 4.37 -10.41 10.99
CA THR A 99 4.58 -9.19 11.76
C THR A 99 3.42 -8.20 11.57
N LEU A 100 3.23 -7.29 12.52
CA LEU A 100 2.19 -6.25 12.42
C LEU A 100 2.38 -5.39 11.17
N MET A 101 3.63 -5.02 10.84
CA MET A 101 3.98 -4.28 9.63
C MET A 101 3.61 -5.05 8.35
N ALA A 102 3.92 -6.35 8.28
CA ALA A 102 3.57 -7.19 7.13
C ALA A 102 2.05 -7.33 6.96
N LYS A 103 1.31 -7.50 8.07
CA LYS A 103 -0.16 -7.55 8.07
C LYS A 103 -0.77 -6.23 7.60
N ALA A 104 -0.20 -5.10 8.04
CA ALA A 104 -0.64 -3.78 7.62
C ALA A 104 -0.41 -3.56 6.12
N LEU A 105 0.79 -3.86 5.62
CA LEU A 105 1.12 -3.75 4.19
C LEU A 105 0.19 -4.61 3.34
N TYR A 106 -0.02 -5.87 3.73
CA TYR A 106 -0.90 -6.82 3.05
C TYR A 106 -2.34 -6.30 2.88
N CYS A 107 -2.88 -5.66 3.93
CA CYS A 107 -4.25 -5.13 3.88
C CYS A 107 -4.34 -3.76 3.17
N VAL A 108 -3.32 -2.91 3.32
CA VAL A 108 -3.36 -1.52 2.85
C VAL A 108 -3.15 -1.39 1.36
N ASP A 109 -2.29 -2.22 0.78
CA ASP A 109 -1.98 -2.19 -0.64
C ASP A 109 -3.24 -2.19 -1.53
N PRO A 110 -4.13 -3.20 -1.49
CA PRO A 110 -5.33 -3.19 -2.32
C PRO A 110 -6.33 -2.08 -1.93
N LEU A 111 -6.33 -1.58 -0.68
CA LEU A 111 -7.22 -0.52 -0.26
C LEU A 111 -6.85 0.82 -0.91
N THR A 112 -5.56 1.13 -1.07
CA THR A 112 -5.13 2.37 -1.75
C THR A 112 -5.65 2.43 -3.18
N GLY A 113 -5.60 1.31 -3.91
CA GLY A 113 -6.16 1.20 -5.26
C GLY A 113 -7.69 1.41 -5.29
N LEU A 114 -8.41 0.89 -4.30
CA LEU A 114 -9.86 1.12 -4.18
C LEU A 114 -10.18 2.59 -3.92
N ILE A 115 -9.41 3.27 -3.07
CA ILE A 115 -9.59 4.70 -2.76
C ILE A 115 -9.32 5.56 -4.01
N VAL A 116 -8.23 5.30 -4.73
CA VAL A 116 -7.93 5.99 -6.00
C VAL A 116 -9.08 5.82 -7.00
N ALA A 117 -9.52 4.59 -7.23
CA ALA A 117 -10.64 4.31 -8.13
C ALA A 117 -11.92 5.04 -7.69
N SER A 118 -12.22 5.06 -6.38
CA SER A 118 -13.37 5.76 -5.82
C SER A 118 -13.29 7.28 -6.03
N THR A 119 -12.09 7.84 -5.91
CA THR A 119 -11.83 9.26 -6.18
C THR A 119 -12.10 9.60 -7.64
N LEU A 120 -11.56 8.81 -8.58
CA LEU A 120 -11.66 9.08 -10.01
C LEU A 120 -13.09 9.04 -10.56
N VAL A 121 -14.00 8.29 -9.91
CA VAL A 121 -15.42 8.25 -10.29
C VAL A 121 -16.29 9.19 -9.46
N SER A 122 -15.74 9.89 -8.48
CA SER A 122 -16.47 10.91 -7.73
C SER A 122 -16.71 12.15 -8.61
N PRO A 123 -17.77 12.94 -8.36
CA PRO A 123 -18.09 14.12 -9.17
C PRO A 123 -16.94 15.13 -9.26
N SER A 124 -16.26 15.39 -8.14
CA SER A 124 -15.16 16.35 -8.08
C SER A 124 -13.82 15.78 -8.56
N LYS A 125 -13.66 14.45 -8.54
CA LYS A 125 -12.40 13.74 -8.78
C LYS A 125 -11.26 14.19 -7.86
N LYS A 126 -11.59 14.77 -6.71
CA LYS A 126 -10.63 15.25 -5.71
C LYS A 126 -10.72 14.37 -4.47
N ILE A 127 -9.59 13.78 -4.09
CA ILE A 127 -9.53 12.91 -2.91
C ILE A 127 -9.87 13.63 -1.61
N LYS A 128 -9.58 14.93 -1.51
CA LYS A 128 -9.94 15.77 -0.36
C LYS A 128 -11.44 15.80 -0.08
N GLU A 129 -12.28 15.62 -1.10
CA GLU A 129 -13.73 15.65 -1.00
C GLU A 129 -14.34 14.24 -0.84
N LEU A 130 -13.53 13.19 -1.01
CA LEU A 130 -13.99 11.82 -0.84
C LEU A 130 -14.23 11.52 0.64
N LYS A 131 -15.38 10.91 0.93
CA LYS A 131 -15.76 10.52 2.30
C LYS A 131 -15.62 9.02 2.50
N VAL A 132 -15.43 8.60 3.75
CA VAL A 132 -15.34 7.19 4.14
C VAL A 132 -16.54 6.39 3.63
N GLU A 133 -17.75 6.93 3.75
CA GLU A 133 -18.99 6.29 3.33
C GLU A 133 -19.01 6.01 1.81
N ASN A 134 -18.37 6.89 1.02
CA ASN A 134 -18.27 6.66 -0.42
C ASN A 134 -17.34 5.46 -0.73
N VAL A 135 -16.21 5.35 -0.03
CA VAL A 135 -15.30 4.21 -0.18
C VAL A 135 -15.98 2.91 0.27
N LEU A 136 -16.66 2.93 1.43
CA LEU A 136 -17.41 1.77 1.95
C LEU A 136 -18.54 1.33 1.01
N LYS A 137 -19.21 2.28 0.36
CA LYS A 137 -20.19 1.97 -0.68
C LYS A 137 -19.53 1.24 -1.86
N ARG A 138 -18.44 1.77 -2.39
CA ARG A 138 -17.67 1.17 -3.49
C ARG A 138 -17.05 -0.18 -3.12
N PHE A 139 -16.66 -0.35 -1.86
CA PHE A 139 -16.19 -1.64 -1.36
C PHE A 139 -17.22 -2.76 -1.56
N LYS A 140 -18.51 -2.48 -1.38
CA LYS A 140 -19.60 -3.45 -1.56
C LYS A 140 -19.88 -3.79 -3.03
N GLU A 141 -19.44 -2.96 -3.97
CA GLU A 141 -19.67 -3.13 -5.41
C GLU A 141 -18.58 -4.05 -6.01
N LYS A 142 -18.80 -5.36 -6.05
CA LYS A 142 -17.82 -6.37 -6.50
C LYS A 142 -17.28 -6.15 -7.92
N ALA A 143 -18.08 -5.55 -8.83
CA ALA A 143 -17.66 -5.27 -10.19
C ALA A 143 -16.80 -4.00 -10.32
N PHE A 144 -16.77 -3.14 -9.29
CA PHE A 144 -15.99 -1.92 -9.28
C PHE A 144 -14.55 -2.19 -8.85
N ALA A 145 -13.54 -1.60 -9.54
CA ALA A 145 -12.11 -1.72 -9.22
C ALA A 145 -11.71 -3.18 -8.86
N ARG A 146 -11.89 -4.11 -9.81
CA ARG A 146 -11.72 -5.56 -9.59
C ARG A 146 -10.33 -5.96 -9.11
N GLY A 147 -9.29 -5.16 -9.42
CA GLY A 147 -7.93 -5.38 -8.95
C GLY A 147 -7.73 -5.16 -7.45
N ALA A 148 -8.65 -4.45 -6.77
CA ALA A 148 -8.59 -4.27 -5.33
C ALA A 148 -9.27 -5.46 -4.62
N ASN A 149 -8.48 -6.39 -4.09
CA ASN A 149 -8.97 -7.60 -3.43
C ASN A 149 -9.71 -7.27 -2.12
N ARG A 150 -11.07 -7.40 -2.12
CA ARG A 150 -11.92 -7.08 -0.97
C ARG A 150 -11.73 -8.03 0.20
N GLU A 151 -11.40 -9.28 -0.07
CA GLU A 151 -11.18 -10.27 0.98
C GLU A 151 -9.93 -9.93 1.79
N ILE A 152 -8.87 -9.46 1.11
CA ILE A 152 -7.65 -8.98 1.78
C ILE A 152 -7.93 -7.72 2.59
N ILE A 153 -8.60 -6.73 1.99
CA ILE A 153 -8.96 -5.48 2.70
C ILE A 153 -9.78 -5.79 3.97
N ALA A 154 -10.75 -6.71 3.88
CA ALA A 154 -11.60 -7.10 5.00
C ALA A 154 -10.84 -7.79 6.15
N LYS A 155 -9.66 -8.37 5.88
CA LYS A 155 -8.81 -8.98 6.91
C LYS A 155 -8.25 -7.96 7.90
N SER A 156 -8.43 -6.66 7.67
CA SER A 156 -8.04 -5.64 8.65
C SER A 156 -8.59 -5.89 10.05
N GLN A 157 -9.81 -6.42 10.16
CA GLN A 157 -10.39 -6.77 11.46
C GLN A 157 -9.66 -7.94 12.13
N GLU A 158 -9.33 -8.98 11.36
CA GLU A 158 -8.66 -10.19 11.88
C GLU A 158 -7.17 -9.94 12.17
N LEU A 159 -6.50 -9.24 11.26
CA LEU A 159 -5.04 -9.13 11.28
C LEU A 159 -4.54 -7.92 12.07
N LEU A 160 -5.34 -6.84 12.15
CA LEU A 160 -4.93 -5.55 12.71
C LEU A 160 -5.84 -5.09 13.87
N ASP A 161 -6.90 -5.83 14.17
CA ASP A 161 -7.96 -5.42 15.13
C ASP A 161 -8.57 -4.05 14.78
N LEU A 162 -8.66 -3.76 13.48
CA LEU A 162 -9.27 -2.54 12.94
C LEU A 162 -10.56 -2.88 12.19
N SER A 163 -11.68 -2.27 12.57
CA SER A 163 -12.89 -2.33 11.74
C SER A 163 -12.60 -1.78 10.33
N LEU A 164 -13.33 -2.29 9.33
CA LEU A 164 -13.17 -1.80 7.96
C LEU A 164 -13.34 -0.28 7.86
N GLU A 165 -14.25 0.29 8.64
CA GLU A 165 -14.50 1.74 8.64
C GLU A 165 -13.32 2.52 9.19
N GLU A 166 -12.75 2.10 10.33
CA GLU A 166 -11.56 2.73 10.92
C GLU A 166 -10.35 2.60 10.02
N PHE A 167 -10.16 1.42 9.43
CA PHE A 167 -9.07 1.17 8.49
C PHE A 167 -9.16 2.09 7.26
N VAL A 168 -10.34 2.17 6.63
CA VAL A 168 -10.60 3.09 5.52
C VAL A 168 -10.37 4.54 5.93
N LYS A 169 -10.82 4.94 7.14
CA LYS A 169 -10.64 6.31 7.65
C LYS A 169 -9.16 6.68 7.78
N ILE A 170 -8.34 5.81 8.36
CA ILE A 170 -6.89 6.05 8.52
C ILE A 170 -6.22 6.19 7.16
N VAL A 171 -6.44 5.23 6.27
CA VAL A 171 -5.80 5.18 4.94
C VAL A 171 -6.26 6.34 4.05
N LEU A 172 -7.55 6.65 4.03
CA LEU A 172 -8.08 7.79 3.27
C LEU A 172 -7.48 9.11 3.76
N SER A 173 -7.43 9.32 5.08
CA SER A 173 -6.82 10.53 5.67
C SER A 173 -5.33 10.66 5.29
N ALA A 174 -4.58 9.58 5.34
CA ALA A 174 -3.17 9.57 4.92
C ALA A 174 -3.02 10.00 3.45
N MET A 175 -3.83 9.42 2.55
CA MET A 175 -3.80 9.76 1.13
C MET A 175 -4.27 11.19 0.84
N GLN A 176 -5.23 11.70 1.59
CA GLN A 176 -5.70 13.10 1.50
C GLN A 176 -4.59 14.10 1.83
N ASN A 177 -3.72 13.78 2.79
CA ASN A 177 -2.60 14.64 3.18
C ASN A 177 -1.54 14.80 2.08
N ILE A 178 -1.44 13.84 1.18
CA ILE A 178 -0.49 13.86 0.04
C ILE A 178 -1.20 14.01 -1.32
N ASN A 179 -2.40 14.58 -1.35
CA ASN A 179 -3.24 14.69 -2.56
C ASN A 179 -2.50 15.31 -3.76
N GLU A 180 -1.65 16.30 -3.52
CA GLU A 180 -0.87 16.99 -4.57
C GLU A 180 0.16 16.05 -5.20
N GLU A 181 0.86 15.23 -4.39
CA GLU A 181 1.81 14.24 -4.88
C GLU A 181 1.10 13.13 -5.69
N LEU A 182 -0.13 12.76 -5.28
CA LEU A 182 -0.96 11.80 -6.00
C LEU A 182 -1.59 12.41 -7.26
N GLY A 183 -1.80 13.73 -7.30
CA GLY A 183 -2.50 14.42 -8.37
C GLY A 183 -4.01 14.10 -8.38
N LEU A 184 -4.63 14.02 -7.18
CA LEU A 184 -6.04 13.66 -6.96
C LEU A 184 -6.79 14.74 -6.17
#